data_060511d9a31800e25427bce11336fb9c
#
_entry.id   060511d9a31800e25427bce11336fb9c
#
_cell.length_a   1.000
_cell.length_b   1.000
_cell.length_c   1.000
_cell.angle_alpha   90.00
_cell.angle_beta   90.00
_cell.angle_gamma   90.00
#
_symmetry.space_group_name_H-M   'P 1'
#
loop_
_entity.id
_entity.type
_entity.pdbx_description
1 polymer ?
#
loop_
_entity_poly.entity_id
_entity_poly.type
_entity_poly.pdbx_seq_one_letter_code
_entity_poly.pdbx_strand_id
1 'polypeptide(L)'
;MEDGIIPKPNVAAALAYAIKMDTADFTRGTTQKDTDMFAYLFRYADWDLVQNMYADTLELADLSAYEAAIQSIEIYDRVGFAFIPFECQPALIAMISDFMKALDGVDVVIVYARQEDGIRFAVRSDEKRVNVGVLLKEMLHGIGDGGGHPAMAGGCISKEIAE
;
A
#
# COMPACT_ATOMS: atom_id res chain seq x y z
N MET A 1 -10.93 -1.69 28.98
CA MET A 1 -9.60 -1.24 29.50
C MET A 1 -9.51 -1.69 30.96
N GLU A 2 -9.28 -2.98 31.12
CA GLU A 2 -9.43 -3.62 32.44
C GLU A 2 -8.18 -3.51 33.32
N ASP A 3 -7.00 -3.17 32.78
CA ASP A 3 -5.75 -3.30 33.56
C ASP A 3 -4.97 -2.01 33.85
N GLY A 4 -5.48 -0.84 33.46
CA GLY A 4 -4.86 0.46 33.79
C GLY A 4 -3.41 0.62 33.32
N ILE A 5 -2.97 -0.16 32.32
CA ILE A 5 -1.59 -0.14 31.81
C ILE A 5 -1.35 1.16 31.05
N ILE A 6 -0.44 1.99 31.56
CA ILE A 6 0.02 3.20 30.86
C ILE A 6 1.17 2.79 29.92
N PRO A 7 1.01 2.92 28.60
CA PRO A 7 2.07 2.56 27.65
C PRO A 7 3.20 3.59 27.69
N LYS A 8 4.43 3.16 27.38
CA LYS A 8 5.54 4.09 27.16
C LYS A 8 5.24 4.94 25.90
N PRO A 9 5.70 6.20 25.83
CA PRO A 9 5.38 7.12 24.73
C PRO A 9 5.68 6.57 23.34
N ASN A 10 6.83 5.91 23.15
CA ASN A 10 7.21 5.29 21.89
C ASN A 10 6.34 4.08 21.52
N VAL A 11 5.90 3.30 22.51
CA VAL A 11 4.98 2.17 22.29
C VAL A 11 3.59 2.69 21.92
N ALA A 12 3.12 3.73 22.62
CA ALA A 12 1.84 4.38 22.31
C ALA A 12 1.86 4.98 20.89
N ALA A 13 2.97 5.61 20.49
CA ALA A 13 3.17 6.15 19.14
C ALA A 13 3.08 5.05 18.08
N ALA A 14 3.83 3.96 18.25
CA ALA A 14 3.82 2.83 17.30
C ALA A 14 2.43 2.20 17.17
N LEU A 15 1.72 1.99 18.27
CA LEU A 15 0.36 1.42 18.25
C LEU A 15 -0.66 2.40 17.66
N ALA A 16 -0.58 3.70 17.94
CA ALA A 16 -1.44 4.71 17.35
C ALA A 16 -1.24 4.80 15.83
N TYR A 17 0.03 4.75 15.38
CA TYR A 17 0.39 4.68 13.96
C TYR A 17 -0.18 3.41 13.31
N ALA A 18 0.01 2.24 13.92
CA ALA A 18 -0.49 0.98 13.40
C ALA A 18 -2.01 0.97 13.20
N ILE A 19 -2.79 1.49 14.17
CA ILE A 19 -4.26 1.61 14.05
C ILE A 19 -4.61 2.47 12.83
N LYS A 20 -3.96 3.62 12.64
CA LYS A 20 -4.23 4.50 11.51
C LYS A 20 -3.89 3.84 10.17
N MET A 21 -2.76 3.14 10.09
CA MET A 21 -2.35 2.45 8.85
C MET A 21 -3.29 1.30 8.50
N ASP A 22 -3.66 0.47 9.48
CA ASP A 22 -4.54 -0.68 9.25
C ASP A 22 -5.95 -0.25 8.84
N THR A 23 -6.44 0.83 9.41
CA THR A 23 -7.78 1.39 9.13
C THR A 23 -7.79 2.41 7.97
N ALA A 24 -6.66 2.66 7.31
CA ALA A 24 -6.50 3.74 6.32
C ALA A 24 -7.07 5.06 6.84
N ASP A 25 -6.51 5.58 7.94
CA ASP A 25 -6.96 6.79 8.63
C ASP A 25 -8.46 6.75 8.99
N PHE A 26 -8.92 5.62 9.55
CA PHE A 26 -10.30 5.37 9.97
C PHE A 26 -11.34 5.33 8.85
N THR A 27 -10.92 5.16 7.60
CA THR A 27 -11.81 5.08 6.43
C THR A 27 -12.14 3.65 6.02
N ARG A 28 -11.39 2.64 6.54
CA ARG A 28 -11.52 1.23 6.13
C ARG A 28 -11.63 0.30 7.33
N GLY A 29 -12.75 -0.43 7.44
CA GLY A 29 -12.93 -1.51 8.41
C GLY A 29 -12.84 -1.08 9.88
N THR A 30 -12.94 0.21 10.16
CA THR A 30 -12.82 0.79 11.49
C THR A 30 -13.93 0.34 12.42
N THR A 31 -13.56 -0.10 13.60
CA THR A 31 -14.48 -0.47 14.68
C THR A 31 -14.46 0.59 15.79
N GLN A 32 -15.49 0.57 16.68
CA GLN A 32 -15.51 1.41 17.87
C GLN A 32 -14.28 1.16 18.76
N LYS A 33 -13.79 -0.09 18.81
CA LYS A 33 -12.62 -0.45 19.60
C LYS A 33 -11.36 0.25 19.06
N ASP A 34 -11.20 0.41 17.75
CA ASP A 34 -10.05 1.08 17.15
C ASP A 34 -10.04 2.56 17.51
N THR A 35 -11.19 3.23 17.44
CA THR A 35 -11.31 4.64 17.82
C THR A 35 -11.10 4.88 19.30
N ASP A 36 -11.65 4.02 20.16
CA ASP A 36 -11.47 4.12 21.62
C ASP A 36 -10.01 3.89 22.01
N MET A 37 -9.37 2.90 21.40
CA MET A 37 -7.97 2.59 21.66
C MET A 37 -7.06 3.70 21.14
N PHE A 38 -7.33 4.22 19.94
CA PHE A 38 -6.59 5.36 19.40
C PHE A 38 -6.71 6.58 20.32
N ALA A 39 -7.92 6.92 20.79
CA ALA A 39 -8.14 8.04 21.73
C ALA A 39 -7.40 7.85 23.06
N TYR A 40 -7.28 6.59 23.52
CA TYR A 40 -6.48 6.26 24.70
C TYR A 40 -4.98 6.47 24.45
N LEU A 41 -4.45 5.91 23.35
CA LEU A 41 -3.04 5.98 22.98
C LEU A 41 -2.61 7.42 22.67
N PHE A 42 -3.52 8.22 22.10
CA PHE A 42 -3.28 9.63 21.76
C PHE A 42 -2.73 10.45 22.94
N ARG A 43 -3.15 10.14 24.18
CA ARG A 43 -2.75 10.86 25.39
C ARG A 43 -1.31 10.61 25.81
N TYR A 44 -0.74 9.48 25.36
CA TYR A 44 0.56 9.01 25.80
C TYR A 44 1.59 8.97 24.67
N ALA A 45 1.14 9.03 23.43
CA ALA A 45 2.01 8.90 22.26
C ALA A 45 2.99 10.07 22.12
N ASP A 46 4.21 9.74 21.74
CA ASP A 46 5.18 10.69 21.20
C ASP A 46 4.75 11.06 19.76
N TRP A 47 4.17 12.24 19.60
CA TRP A 47 3.63 12.68 18.32
C TRP A 47 4.71 13.09 17.31
N ASP A 48 5.88 13.51 17.76
CA ASP A 48 7.02 13.77 16.86
C ASP A 48 7.49 12.46 16.23
N LEU A 49 7.51 11.38 17.01
CA LEU A 49 7.79 10.06 16.48
C LEU A 49 6.72 9.58 15.51
N VAL A 50 5.44 9.81 15.78
CA VAL A 50 4.34 9.48 14.86
C VAL A 50 4.50 10.26 13.55
N GLN A 51 4.78 11.56 13.61
CA GLN A 51 5.01 12.37 12.41
C GLN A 51 6.18 11.85 11.59
N ASN A 52 7.28 11.47 12.24
CA ASN A 52 8.44 10.89 11.55
C ASN A 52 8.12 9.54 10.89
N MET A 53 7.22 8.73 11.46
CA MET A 53 6.74 7.49 10.83
C MET A 53 5.89 7.74 9.59
N TYR A 54 5.20 8.89 9.51
CA TYR A 54 4.44 9.31 8.34
C TYR A 54 5.29 10.02 7.28
N ALA A 55 6.48 10.48 7.64
CA ALA A 55 7.38 11.14 6.71
C ALA A 55 7.97 10.11 5.75
N ASP A 56 7.21 9.78 4.71
CA ASP A 56 7.73 9.09 3.53
C ASP A 56 8.76 10.01 2.88
N THR A 57 10.03 9.72 3.12
CA THR A 57 11.12 10.50 2.54
C THR A 57 11.38 9.96 1.14
N LEU A 58 10.89 10.69 0.12
CA LEU A 58 11.26 10.44 -1.27
C LEU A 58 12.68 10.99 -1.53
N GLU A 59 13.51 10.18 -2.13
CA GLU A 59 14.76 10.65 -2.72
C GLU A 59 14.50 11.25 -4.09
N LEU A 60 15.37 12.14 -4.54
CA LEU A 60 15.23 12.75 -5.88
C LEU A 60 15.21 11.68 -7.00
N ALA A 61 15.93 10.58 -6.81
CA ALA A 61 15.96 9.45 -7.73
C ALA A 61 14.58 8.75 -7.84
N ASP A 62 13.78 8.75 -6.79
CA ASP A 62 12.46 8.11 -6.78
C ASP A 62 11.48 8.80 -7.73
N LEU A 63 11.68 10.08 -8.02
CA LEU A 63 10.85 10.83 -8.97
C LEU A 63 10.89 10.23 -10.38
N SER A 64 11.98 9.57 -10.76
CA SER A 64 12.08 8.87 -12.04
C SER A 64 11.10 7.71 -12.16
N ALA A 65 10.79 7.03 -11.03
CA ALA A 65 9.80 5.96 -11.01
C ALA A 65 8.37 6.51 -11.15
N TYR A 66 8.07 7.65 -10.53
CA TYR A 66 6.80 8.36 -10.75
C TYR A 66 6.67 8.81 -12.20
N GLU A 67 7.73 9.41 -12.78
CA GLU A 67 7.71 9.81 -14.19
C GLU A 67 7.43 8.63 -15.12
N ALA A 68 8.15 7.52 -14.94
CA ALA A 68 7.93 6.31 -15.74
C ALA A 68 6.50 5.78 -15.62
N ALA A 69 5.95 5.71 -14.42
CA ALA A 69 4.58 5.27 -14.19
C ALA A 69 3.55 6.22 -14.81
N ILE A 70 3.76 7.55 -14.71
CA ILE A 70 2.88 8.55 -15.33
C ILE A 70 2.91 8.45 -16.86
N GLN A 71 4.09 8.24 -17.45
CA GLN A 71 4.22 8.15 -18.90
C GLN A 71 3.69 6.83 -19.47
N SER A 72 3.72 5.76 -18.69
CA SER A 72 3.32 4.42 -19.13
C SER A 72 1.87 4.05 -18.80
N ILE A 73 1.14 4.90 -18.07
CA ILE A 73 -0.20 4.53 -17.64
C ILE A 73 -1.15 4.34 -18.84
N GLU A 74 -1.77 3.18 -18.89
CA GLU A 74 -2.83 2.84 -19.82
C GLU A 74 -4.10 2.52 -19.03
N ILE A 75 -5.23 3.04 -19.47
CA ILE A 75 -6.52 2.85 -18.80
C ILE A 75 -7.43 2.08 -19.74
N TYR A 76 -7.88 0.91 -19.30
CA TYR A 76 -8.85 0.07 -19.96
C TYR A 76 -10.12 0.02 -19.13
N ASP A 77 -11.18 0.65 -19.63
CA ASP A 77 -12.44 0.85 -18.90
C ASP A 77 -12.16 1.64 -17.60
N ARG A 78 -12.10 0.98 -16.46
CA ARG A 78 -11.82 1.59 -15.14
C ARG A 78 -10.60 0.97 -14.45
N VAL A 79 -9.76 0.27 -15.20
CA VAL A 79 -8.53 -0.37 -14.71
C VAL A 79 -7.32 0.32 -15.31
N GLY A 80 -6.47 0.88 -14.47
CA GLY A 80 -5.20 1.50 -14.87
C GLY A 80 -4.02 0.56 -14.70
N PHE A 81 -3.15 0.51 -15.70
CA PHE A 81 -1.89 -0.24 -15.69
C PHE A 81 -0.73 0.74 -15.85
N ALA A 82 0.26 0.69 -14.97
CA ALA A 82 1.46 1.51 -15.08
C ALA A 82 2.72 0.66 -14.90
N PHE A 83 3.71 0.89 -15.76
CA PHE A 83 4.95 0.13 -15.80
C PHE A 83 6.15 0.98 -15.44
N ILE A 84 7.01 0.46 -14.56
CA ILE A 84 8.31 1.04 -14.21
C ILE A 84 9.39 0.12 -14.78
N PRO A 85 10.15 0.56 -15.81
CA PRO A 85 11.04 -0.30 -16.59
C PRO A 85 12.39 -0.60 -15.91
N PHE A 86 12.58 -0.17 -14.69
CA PHE A 86 13.80 -0.33 -13.91
C PHE A 86 13.49 -0.74 -12.48
N GLU A 87 14.54 -1.15 -11.77
CA GLU A 87 14.45 -1.58 -10.40
C GLU A 87 14.08 -0.42 -9.47
N CYS A 88 13.08 -0.65 -8.61
CA CYS A 88 12.75 0.26 -7.52
C CYS A 88 12.25 -0.51 -6.29
N GLN A 89 12.35 0.12 -5.14
CA GLN A 89 11.96 -0.52 -3.88
C GLN A 89 10.47 -0.88 -3.87
N PRO A 90 10.08 -2.03 -3.30
CA PRO A 90 8.67 -2.45 -3.23
C PRO A 90 7.76 -1.42 -2.56
N ALA A 91 8.27 -0.68 -1.56
CA ALA A 91 7.54 0.41 -0.92
C ALA A 91 7.21 1.54 -1.91
N LEU A 92 8.15 1.90 -2.79
CA LEU A 92 7.95 2.92 -3.81
C LEU A 92 6.89 2.51 -4.84
N ILE A 93 6.88 1.23 -5.26
CA ILE A 93 5.81 0.72 -6.16
C ILE A 93 4.44 0.86 -5.50
N ALA A 94 4.35 0.55 -4.20
CA ALA A 94 3.12 0.72 -3.43
C ALA A 94 2.69 2.19 -3.34
N MET A 95 3.60 3.12 -3.05
CA MET A 95 3.33 4.56 -2.99
C MET A 95 2.85 5.09 -4.35
N ILE A 96 3.49 4.68 -5.44
CA ILE A 96 3.08 5.05 -6.81
C ILE A 96 1.68 4.50 -7.11
N SER A 97 1.35 3.27 -6.66
CA SER A 97 0.01 2.72 -6.86
C SER A 97 -1.07 3.47 -6.08
N ASP A 98 -0.75 3.95 -4.87
CA ASP A 98 -1.65 4.80 -4.08
C ASP A 98 -1.85 6.17 -4.74
N PHE A 99 -0.80 6.75 -5.31
CA PHE A 99 -0.87 8.00 -6.08
C PHE A 99 -1.74 7.83 -7.35
N MET A 100 -1.50 6.79 -8.14
CA MET A 100 -2.25 6.53 -9.38
C MET A 100 -3.73 6.20 -9.13
N LYS A 101 -4.04 5.59 -7.98
CA LYS A 101 -5.42 5.30 -7.59
C LYS A 101 -6.26 6.57 -7.36
N ALA A 102 -5.63 7.72 -7.14
CA ALA A 102 -6.32 9.00 -7.00
C ALA A 102 -6.87 9.56 -8.35
N LEU A 103 -6.60 8.89 -9.47
CA LEU A 103 -7.13 9.28 -10.77
C LEU A 103 -8.65 9.10 -10.82
N ASP A 104 -9.35 10.15 -11.23
CA ASP A 104 -10.79 10.08 -11.44
C ASP A 104 -11.13 9.08 -12.56
N GLY A 105 -12.18 8.29 -12.34
CA GLY A 105 -12.61 7.28 -13.29
C GLY A 105 -11.83 5.96 -13.24
N VAL A 106 -10.86 5.80 -12.35
CA VAL A 106 -10.09 4.57 -12.17
C VAL A 106 -10.47 3.89 -10.86
N ASP A 107 -11.00 2.67 -10.94
CA ASP A 107 -11.41 1.88 -9.77
C ASP A 107 -10.30 0.94 -9.28
N VAL A 108 -9.49 0.42 -10.19
CA VAL A 108 -8.38 -0.50 -9.92
C VAL A 108 -7.12 0.01 -10.58
N VAL A 109 -6.02 0.02 -9.85
CA VAL A 109 -4.69 0.34 -10.38
C VAL A 109 -3.76 -0.83 -10.16
N ILE A 110 -3.03 -1.18 -11.20
CA ILE A 110 -1.97 -2.19 -11.20
C ILE A 110 -0.68 -1.49 -11.61
N VAL A 111 0.22 -1.26 -10.65
CA VAL A 111 1.57 -0.79 -10.93
C VAL A 111 2.51 -1.98 -10.86
N TYR A 112 3.36 -2.12 -11.86
CA TYR A 112 4.34 -3.18 -11.89
C TYR A 112 5.71 -2.64 -12.29
N ALA A 113 6.75 -3.20 -11.67
CA ALA A 113 8.12 -2.77 -11.87
C ALA A 113 9.03 -3.95 -12.18
N ARG A 114 9.99 -3.70 -13.07
CA ARG A 114 11.08 -4.63 -13.30
C ARG A 114 11.96 -4.68 -12.05
N GLN A 115 12.37 -5.88 -11.67
CA GLN A 115 13.32 -6.14 -10.60
C GLN A 115 14.44 -7.02 -11.13
N GLU A 116 15.55 -7.10 -10.41
CA GLU A 116 16.66 -8.02 -10.76
C GLU A 116 16.20 -9.49 -10.75
N ASP A 117 15.27 -9.81 -9.83
CA ASP A 117 14.71 -11.15 -9.63
C ASP A 117 13.39 -11.40 -10.39
N GLY A 118 12.92 -10.44 -11.24
CA GLY A 118 11.71 -10.60 -12.02
C GLY A 118 10.84 -9.34 -12.12
N ILE A 119 9.54 -9.48 -11.88
CA ILE A 119 8.56 -8.37 -11.90
C ILE A 119 7.81 -8.35 -10.58
N ARG A 120 7.66 -7.17 -9.99
CA ARG A 120 6.83 -6.95 -8.80
C ARG A 120 5.59 -6.15 -9.13
N PHE A 121 4.51 -6.48 -8.44
CA PHE A 121 3.19 -5.88 -8.61
C PHE A 121 2.74 -5.23 -7.32
N ALA A 122 2.09 -4.07 -7.44
CA ALA A 122 1.27 -3.47 -6.40
C ALA A 122 -0.10 -3.13 -7.00
N VAL A 123 -1.16 -3.57 -6.35
CA VAL A 123 -2.54 -3.37 -6.80
C VAL A 123 -3.31 -2.61 -5.73
N ARG A 124 -4.12 -1.66 -6.19
CA ARG A 124 -5.04 -0.89 -5.33
C ARG A 124 -6.42 -0.85 -5.95
N SER A 125 -7.44 -0.88 -5.11
CA SER A 125 -8.84 -0.78 -5.55
C SER A 125 -9.73 -0.11 -4.52
N ASP A 126 -10.64 0.72 -5.01
CA ASP A 126 -11.79 1.22 -4.24
C ASP A 126 -13.09 0.48 -4.61
N GLU A 127 -13.07 -0.40 -5.62
CA GLU A 127 -14.23 -1.17 -6.06
C GLU A 127 -14.53 -2.31 -5.07
N LYS A 128 -15.59 -2.17 -4.29
CA LYS A 128 -15.96 -3.12 -3.22
C LYS A 128 -16.38 -4.50 -3.72
N ARG A 129 -16.77 -4.61 -5.00
CA ARG A 129 -17.16 -5.88 -5.64
C ARG A 129 -15.96 -6.71 -6.08
N VAL A 130 -14.77 -6.12 -6.11
CA VAL A 130 -13.54 -6.78 -6.53
C VAL A 130 -12.61 -6.96 -5.34
N ASN A 131 -12.24 -8.20 -5.05
CA ASN A 131 -11.19 -8.51 -4.09
C ASN A 131 -9.86 -8.64 -4.84
N VAL A 132 -9.04 -7.58 -4.82
CA VAL A 132 -7.77 -7.57 -5.58
C VAL A 132 -6.74 -8.55 -5.02
N GLY A 133 -6.83 -8.95 -3.76
CA GLY A 133 -5.98 -9.99 -3.19
C GLY A 133 -6.24 -11.37 -3.81
N VAL A 134 -7.53 -11.72 -3.98
CA VAL A 134 -7.94 -12.96 -4.67
C VAL A 134 -7.62 -12.86 -6.15
N LEU A 135 -7.98 -11.74 -6.79
CA LEU A 135 -7.74 -11.50 -8.20
C LEU A 135 -6.26 -11.69 -8.56
N LEU A 136 -5.36 -11.03 -7.85
CA LEU A 136 -3.92 -11.11 -8.13
C LEU A 136 -3.38 -12.52 -7.88
N LYS A 137 -3.85 -13.21 -6.85
CA LYS A 137 -3.48 -14.60 -6.59
C LYS A 137 -3.88 -15.53 -7.73
N GLU A 138 -5.08 -15.36 -8.27
CA GLU A 138 -5.56 -16.15 -9.41
C GLU A 138 -4.81 -15.81 -10.71
N MET A 139 -4.56 -14.52 -10.97
CA MET A 139 -3.83 -14.06 -12.15
C MET A 139 -2.39 -14.59 -12.18
N LEU A 140 -1.73 -14.67 -11.03
CA LEU A 140 -0.34 -15.13 -10.94
C LEU A 140 -0.22 -16.64 -10.71
N HIS A 141 -1.34 -17.37 -10.64
CA HIS A 141 -1.31 -18.81 -10.41
C HIS A 141 -0.52 -19.54 -11.51
N GLY A 142 0.50 -20.28 -11.10
CA GLY A 142 1.38 -21.05 -11.98
C GLY A 142 2.52 -20.25 -12.65
N ILE A 143 2.54 -18.93 -12.51
CA ILE A 143 3.60 -18.05 -13.05
C ILE A 143 4.26 -17.18 -11.98
N GLY A 144 3.68 -17.08 -10.79
CA GLY A 144 4.20 -16.25 -9.71
C GLY A 144 3.41 -16.41 -8.42
N ASP A 145 3.68 -15.55 -7.47
CA ASP A 145 2.96 -15.47 -6.20
C ASP A 145 2.30 -14.11 -6.04
N GLY A 146 1.08 -14.12 -5.48
CA GLY A 146 0.35 -12.90 -5.20
C GLY A 146 -0.74 -13.10 -4.17
N GLY A 147 -1.16 -11.98 -3.57
CA GLY A 147 -2.22 -11.97 -2.59
C GLY A 147 -2.31 -10.64 -1.86
N GLY A 148 -3.23 -10.55 -0.91
CA GLY A 148 -3.45 -9.34 -0.14
C GLY A 148 -4.85 -9.25 0.43
N HIS A 149 -5.25 -8.03 0.73
CA HIS A 149 -6.58 -7.66 1.20
C HIS A 149 -7.50 -7.29 0.03
N PRO A 150 -8.83 -7.15 0.27
CA PRO A 150 -9.75 -6.76 -0.80
C PRO A 150 -9.40 -5.48 -1.55
N ALA A 151 -8.81 -4.48 -0.87
CA ALA A 151 -8.50 -3.18 -1.44
C ALA A 151 -7.03 -3.01 -1.85
N MET A 152 -6.13 -3.92 -1.45
CA MET A 152 -4.71 -3.84 -1.75
C MET A 152 -4.08 -5.22 -1.87
N ALA A 153 -3.22 -5.39 -2.87
CA ALA A 153 -2.53 -6.65 -3.10
C ALA A 153 -1.10 -6.39 -3.60
N GLY A 154 -0.25 -7.37 -3.40
CA GLY A 154 1.11 -7.40 -3.93
C GLY A 154 1.43 -8.77 -4.49
N GLY A 155 2.35 -8.83 -5.43
CA GLY A 155 2.76 -10.09 -6.03
C GLY A 155 4.09 -9.97 -6.78
N CYS A 156 4.57 -11.11 -7.25
CA CYS A 156 5.78 -11.16 -8.06
C CYS A 156 5.75 -12.31 -9.07
N ILE A 157 6.44 -12.12 -10.17
CA ILE A 157 6.78 -13.16 -11.15
C ILE A 157 8.30 -13.27 -11.15
N SER A 158 8.82 -14.50 -11.06
CA SER A 158 10.27 -14.72 -11.12
C SER A 158 10.83 -14.40 -12.50
N LYS A 159 12.12 -14.06 -12.56
CA LYS A 159 12.81 -13.75 -13.81
C LYS A 159 12.74 -14.88 -14.83
N GLU A 160 12.84 -16.13 -14.37
CA GLU A 160 12.80 -17.32 -15.23
C GLU A 160 11.49 -17.47 -16.01
N ILE A 161 10.41 -16.86 -15.55
CA ILE A 161 9.09 -16.89 -16.18
C ILE A 161 8.81 -15.61 -16.95
N ALA A 162 9.43 -14.49 -16.52
CA ALA A 162 9.22 -13.17 -17.11
C ALA A 162 10.02 -12.94 -18.42
N GLU A 163 11.04 -13.77 -18.69
CA GLU A 163 11.85 -13.84 -19.94
C GLU A 163 11.22 -14.81 -20.95
#